data_472d1923a5e97ad2ad3bf488dc47c0a3
#
_entry.id   472d1923a5e97ad2ad3bf488dc47c0a3
#
_cell.length_a   1.000
_cell.length_b   1.000
_cell.length_c   1.000
_cell.angle_alpha   90.00
_cell.angle_beta   90.00
_cell.angle_gamma   90.00
#
_symmetry.space_group_name_H-M   'P 1'
#
loop_
_entity.id
_entity.type
_entity.pdbx_description
1 polymer ?
#
loop_
_entity_poly.entity_id
_entity_poly.type
_entity_poly.pdbx_seq_one_letter_code
_entity_poly.pdbx_strand_id
1 'polypeptide(L)'
;MKEFMFFIRKQSDSKESLSPDKHQQFLKSCESYIGKLKSEGKLISAQPIDRAGHIISGKTGTWKEVPFNETTEVIGGYYHILAKNLEEAIDIAKRNPEFEFNIGTRIEVRPIKMKEDATGFVYPTRTV
;
A
#
# COMPACT_ATOMS: atom_id res chain seq x y z
N MET A 1 -6.10 -12.81 -13.96
CA MET A 1 -6.34 -11.73 -13.03
C MET A 1 -5.33 -10.60 -13.25
N LYS A 2 -5.71 -9.39 -12.92
CA LYS A 2 -4.86 -8.21 -13.08
C LYS A 2 -4.22 -7.85 -11.75
N GLU A 3 -3.10 -7.16 -11.80
CA GLU A 3 -2.38 -6.74 -10.60
C GLU A 3 -2.69 -5.30 -10.25
N PHE A 4 -2.83 -5.04 -8.95
CA PHE A 4 -3.12 -3.72 -8.41
C PHE A 4 -2.24 -3.46 -7.20
N MET A 5 -1.92 -2.18 -7.00
CA MET A 5 -1.21 -1.74 -5.80
C MET A 5 -2.13 -0.87 -4.97
N PHE A 6 -2.21 -1.16 -3.68
CA PHE A 6 -2.86 -0.28 -2.72
C PHE A 6 -1.78 0.48 -1.98
N PHE A 7 -1.86 1.79 -1.97
CA PHE A 7 -1.02 2.61 -1.11
C PHE A 7 -1.87 3.06 0.08
N ILE A 8 -1.46 2.66 1.27
CA ILE A 8 -2.16 3.06 2.50
C ILE A 8 -1.63 4.43 2.89
N ARG A 9 -2.47 5.44 2.75
CA ARG A 9 -2.09 6.83 3.02
C ARG A 9 -2.66 7.23 4.37
N LYS A 10 -1.78 7.68 5.26
CA LYS A 10 -2.14 8.05 6.62
C LYS A 10 -1.84 9.51 6.87
N GLN A 11 -2.61 10.12 7.79
CA GLN A 11 -2.34 11.48 8.22
C GLN A 11 -1.11 11.48 9.10
N SER A 12 -0.15 12.35 8.80
CA SER A 12 1.10 12.41 9.54
C SER A 12 0.92 12.97 10.95
N ASP A 13 -0.13 13.77 11.15
CA ASP A 13 -0.44 14.42 12.43
C ASP A 13 -1.43 13.63 13.26
N SER A 14 -1.87 12.48 12.83
CA SER A 14 -2.73 11.61 13.64
C SER A 14 -1.89 11.03 14.76
N LYS A 15 -1.78 11.80 15.84
CA LYS A 15 -1.00 11.44 17.03
C LYS A 15 -1.76 10.48 17.94
N GLU A 16 -2.98 10.14 17.59
CA GLU A 16 -3.74 9.19 18.38
C GLU A 16 -3.24 7.79 18.08
N SER A 17 -2.25 7.40 18.88
CA SER A 17 -1.87 6.00 18.92
C SER A 17 -3.05 5.23 19.50
N LEU A 18 -3.39 4.11 18.89
CA LEU A 18 -4.40 3.21 19.43
C LEU A 18 -3.97 2.74 20.82
N SER A 19 -4.94 2.53 21.71
CA SER A 19 -4.66 1.87 22.97
C SER A 19 -4.08 0.47 22.70
N PRO A 20 -3.34 -0.12 23.66
CA PRO A 20 -2.79 -1.46 23.43
C PRO A 20 -3.84 -2.49 23.04
N ASP A 21 -5.03 -2.43 23.64
CA ASP A 21 -6.12 -3.36 23.32
C ASP A 21 -6.63 -3.15 21.90
N LYS A 22 -6.84 -1.90 21.48
CA LYS A 22 -7.31 -1.59 20.13
C LYS A 22 -6.25 -1.91 19.09
N HIS A 23 -5.00 -1.65 19.40
CA HIS A 23 -3.89 -1.99 18.51
C HIS A 23 -3.85 -3.51 18.26
N GLN A 24 -4.05 -4.30 19.31
CA GLN A 24 -4.09 -5.75 19.18
C GLN A 24 -5.30 -6.21 18.35
N GLN A 25 -6.46 -5.58 18.54
CA GLN A 25 -7.64 -5.85 17.72
C GLN A 25 -7.39 -5.52 16.26
N PHE A 26 -6.73 -4.40 16.01
CA PHE A 26 -6.36 -3.98 14.66
C PHE A 26 -5.46 -5.00 14.00
N LEU A 27 -4.41 -5.46 14.70
CA LEU A 27 -3.51 -6.47 14.17
C LEU A 27 -4.22 -7.78 13.85
N LYS A 28 -5.15 -8.20 14.71
CA LYS A 28 -5.95 -9.40 14.45
C LYS A 28 -6.84 -9.24 13.23
N SER A 29 -7.45 -8.08 13.08
CA SER A 29 -8.28 -7.78 11.90
C SER A 29 -7.45 -7.77 10.62
N CYS A 30 -6.26 -7.21 10.66
CA CYS A 30 -5.33 -7.23 9.53
C CYS A 30 -4.91 -8.65 9.18
N GLU A 31 -4.62 -9.46 10.20
CA GLU A 31 -4.25 -10.86 10.00
C GLU A 31 -5.37 -11.63 9.30
N SER A 32 -6.62 -11.43 9.74
CA SER A 32 -7.79 -12.06 9.11
C SER A 32 -8.00 -11.60 7.68
N TYR A 33 -7.87 -10.29 7.44
CA TYR A 33 -8.03 -9.71 6.11
C TYR A 33 -6.98 -10.25 5.14
N ILE A 34 -5.72 -10.24 5.56
CA ILE A 34 -4.60 -10.77 4.77
C ILE A 34 -4.76 -12.27 4.55
N GLY A 35 -5.13 -13.01 5.60
CA GLY A 35 -5.33 -14.45 5.50
C GLY A 35 -6.41 -14.84 4.51
N LYS A 36 -7.50 -14.08 4.48
CA LYS A 36 -8.58 -14.31 3.51
C LYS A 36 -8.11 -14.05 2.09
N LEU A 37 -7.38 -12.95 1.86
CA LEU A 37 -6.84 -12.65 0.53
C LEU A 37 -5.86 -13.73 0.06
N LYS A 38 -5.01 -14.22 0.97
CA LYS A 38 -4.08 -15.31 0.66
C LYS A 38 -4.83 -16.58 0.29
N SER A 39 -5.84 -16.96 1.07
CA SER A 39 -6.62 -18.18 0.83
C SER A 39 -7.36 -18.13 -0.50
N GLU A 40 -7.74 -16.94 -0.96
CA GLU A 40 -8.41 -16.74 -2.24
C GLU A 40 -7.44 -16.57 -3.41
N GLY A 41 -6.13 -16.62 -3.16
CA GLY A 41 -5.11 -16.45 -4.19
C GLY A 41 -5.01 -15.01 -4.71
N LYS A 42 -5.43 -14.04 -3.91
CA LYS A 42 -5.49 -12.64 -4.33
C LYS A 42 -4.40 -11.77 -3.75
N LEU A 43 -3.51 -12.30 -2.92
CA LEU A 43 -2.45 -11.52 -2.30
C LEU A 43 -1.10 -11.94 -2.83
N ILE A 44 -0.33 -10.97 -3.34
CA ILE A 44 1.08 -11.17 -3.70
C ILE A 44 1.95 -10.79 -2.51
N SER A 45 1.75 -9.58 -1.96
CA SER A 45 2.47 -9.14 -0.76
C SER A 45 1.74 -7.99 -0.08
N ALA A 46 2.01 -7.79 1.19
CA ALA A 46 1.50 -6.66 1.96
C ALA A 46 2.50 -6.36 3.07
N GLN A 47 2.90 -5.10 3.19
CA GLN A 47 3.88 -4.68 4.19
C GLN A 47 3.59 -3.27 4.68
N PRO A 48 3.73 -3.03 5.98
CA PRO A 48 3.85 -1.66 6.46
C PRO A 48 5.19 -1.08 6.01
N ILE A 49 5.28 0.23 5.93
CA ILE A 49 6.52 0.92 5.54
C ILE A 49 6.99 1.75 6.71
N ASP A 50 8.27 1.62 7.05
CA ASP A 50 8.88 2.43 8.09
C ASP A 50 8.88 3.89 7.70
N ARG A 51 8.79 4.78 8.69
CA ARG A 51 8.75 6.21 8.47
C ARG A 51 10.12 6.86 8.33
N ALA A 52 11.17 6.06 8.28
CA ALA A 52 12.53 6.53 8.03
C ALA A 52 12.84 6.41 6.55
N GLY A 53 13.60 7.36 6.02
CA GLY A 53 13.98 7.30 4.62
C GLY A 53 14.48 8.62 4.10
N HIS A 54 14.73 8.68 2.79
CA HIS A 54 15.25 9.86 2.13
C HIS A 54 14.55 10.08 0.81
N ILE A 55 14.48 11.35 0.41
CA ILE A 55 13.99 11.74 -0.91
C ILE A 55 15.20 12.23 -1.70
N ILE A 56 15.40 11.62 -2.86
CA ILE A 56 16.50 11.98 -3.76
C ILE A 56 15.92 12.64 -4.99
N SER A 57 16.47 13.79 -5.35
CA SER A 57 16.03 14.54 -6.54
C SER A 57 17.26 15.09 -7.27
N GLY A 58 17.02 15.69 -8.44
CA GLY A 58 18.08 16.32 -9.22
C GLY A 58 18.35 15.60 -10.52
N LYS A 59 19.57 15.78 -11.03
CA LYS A 59 20.04 15.20 -12.30
C LYS A 59 21.28 14.37 -12.03
N THR A 60 21.62 13.51 -12.98
CA THR A 60 22.86 12.73 -12.90
C THR A 60 24.04 13.64 -12.61
N GLY A 61 24.75 13.38 -11.53
CA GLY A 61 25.90 14.15 -11.08
C GLY A 61 25.58 15.38 -10.24
N THR A 62 24.29 15.73 -10.09
CA THR A 62 23.86 16.88 -9.27
C THR A 62 22.67 16.47 -8.41
N TRP A 63 22.91 15.59 -7.46
CA TRP A 63 21.88 15.03 -6.62
C TRP A 63 21.55 15.93 -5.44
N LYS A 64 20.26 15.95 -5.08
CA LYS A 64 19.78 16.52 -3.85
C LYS A 64 19.18 15.37 -3.03
N GLU A 65 19.67 15.21 -1.83
CA GLU A 65 19.21 14.17 -0.93
C GLU A 65 18.76 14.79 0.38
N VAL A 66 17.52 14.54 0.76
CA VAL A 66 16.97 15.06 2.01
C VAL A 66 16.34 13.93 2.81
N PRO A 67 16.43 13.95 4.15
CA PRO A 67 15.71 12.98 4.96
C PRO A 67 14.21 13.09 4.68
N PHE A 68 13.54 11.94 4.68
CA PHE A 68 12.10 11.93 4.55
C PHE A 68 11.48 12.69 5.71
N ASN A 69 10.65 13.67 5.39
CA ASN A 69 9.98 14.49 6.39
C ASN A 69 8.47 14.37 6.17
N GLU A 70 7.76 13.97 7.22
CA GLU A 70 6.32 13.84 7.16
C GLU A 70 5.68 15.22 7.05
N THR A 71 4.82 15.38 6.03
CA THR A 71 4.02 16.59 5.87
C THR A 71 2.60 16.31 6.36
N THR A 72 1.61 16.46 5.50
CA THR A 72 0.21 16.25 5.89
C THR A 72 -0.23 14.79 5.74
N GLU A 73 0.41 14.05 4.85
CA GLU A 73 0.01 12.68 4.57
C GLU A 73 1.22 11.86 4.16
N VAL A 74 1.29 10.61 4.66
CA VAL A 74 2.39 9.70 4.38
C VAL A 74 1.86 8.36 3.90
N ILE A 75 2.68 7.65 3.12
CA ILE A 75 2.38 6.27 2.76
C ILE A 75 2.88 5.39 3.89
N GLY A 76 1.94 4.76 4.61
CA GLY A 76 2.27 3.92 5.76
C GLY A 76 2.37 2.43 5.46
N GLY A 77 2.03 2.03 4.23
CA GLY A 77 2.09 0.63 3.86
C GLY A 77 1.57 0.40 2.45
N TYR A 78 1.68 -0.84 1.99
CA TYR A 78 1.16 -1.20 0.68
C TYR A 78 0.58 -2.62 0.69
N TYR A 79 -0.31 -2.86 -0.27
CA TYR A 79 -0.78 -4.20 -0.63
C TYR A 79 -0.59 -4.38 -2.12
N HIS A 80 0.00 -5.49 -2.53
CA HIS A 80 0.10 -5.89 -3.92
C HIS A 80 -0.87 -7.06 -4.12
N ILE A 81 -1.96 -6.83 -4.86
CA ILE A 81 -3.05 -7.78 -4.96
C ILE A 81 -3.36 -8.17 -6.39
N LEU A 82 -4.12 -9.26 -6.52
CA LEU A 82 -4.70 -9.71 -7.77
C LEU A 82 -6.21 -9.53 -7.69
N ALA A 83 -6.81 -9.04 -8.77
CA ALA A 83 -8.25 -8.89 -8.90
C ALA A 83 -8.66 -9.00 -10.37
N LYS A 84 -9.92 -9.30 -10.62
CA LYS A 84 -10.45 -9.41 -11.98
C LYS A 84 -10.39 -8.08 -12.72
N ASN A 85 -10.72 -7.00 -12.01
CA ASN A 85 -10.84 -5.66 -12.57
C ASN A 85 -10.73 -4.64 -11.44
N LEU A 86 -10.77 -3.37 -11.82
CA LEU A 86 -10.65 -2.27 -10.86
C LEU A 86 -11.78 -2.28 -9.83
N GLU A 87 -13.00 -2.63 -10.23
CA GLU A 87 -14.14 -2.67 -9.32
C GLU A 87 -13.94 -3.67 -8.20
N GLU A 88 -13.44 -4.86 -8.52
CA GLU A 88 -13.13 -5.86 -7.51
C GLU A 88 -12.00 -5.39 -6.59
N ALA A 89 -10.96 -4.76 -7.16
CA ALA A 89 -9.87 -4.21 -6.37
C ALA A 89 -10.37 -3.16 -5.38
N ILE A 90 -11.27 -2.28 -5.83
CA ILE A 90 -11.89 -1.26 -4.97
C ILE A 90 -12.69 -1.91 -3.84
N ASP A 91 -13.46 -2.94 -4.15
CA ASP A 91 -14.25 -3.66 -3.14
C ASP A 91 -13.33 -4.31 -2.09
N ILE A 92 -12.21 -4.87 -2.52
CA ILE A 92 -11.21 -5.42 -1.61
C ILE A 92 -10.65 -4.31 -0.71
N ALA A 93 -10.30 -3.16 -1.29
CA ALA A 93 -9.76 -2.03 -0.53
C ALA A 93 -10.75 -1.53 0.53
N LYS A 94 -12.04 -1.47 0.20
CA LYS A 94 -13.07 -0.99 1.14
C LYS A 94 -13.19 -1.84 2.38
N ARG A 95 -12.77 -3.10 2.35
CA ARG A 95 -12.83 -4.01 3.48
C ARG A 95 -11.57 -3.98 4.34
N ASN A 96 -10.62 -3.11 4.02
CA ASN A 96 -9.37 -3.02 4.77
C ASN A 96 -9.62 -2.50 6.18
N PRO A 97 -9.11 -3.19 7.22
CA PRO A 97 -9.30 -2.78 8.62
C PRO A 97 -8.76 -1.39 8.95
N GLU A 98 -7.86 -0.85 8.14
CA GLU A 98 -7.33 0.51 8.35
C GLU A 98 -8.45 1.55 8.46
N PHE A 99 -9.53 1.38 7.69
CA PHE A 99 -10.65 2.32 7.72
C PHE A 99 -11.41 2.30 9.04
N GLU A 100 -11.43 1.15 9.71
CA GLU A 100 -12.14 0.99 10.97
C GLU A 100 -11.34 1.55 12.15
N PHE A 101 -10.02 1.35 12.14
CA PHE A 101 -9.17 1.64 13.29
C PHE A 101 -8.41 2.95 13.20
N ASN A 102 -8.15 3.45 12.01
CA ASN A 102 -7.30 4.63 11.81
C ASN A 102 -8.07 5.74 11.08
N ILE A 103 -8.41 6.79 11.82
CA ILE A 103 -9.13 7.93 11.28
C ILE A 103 -8.28 8.65 10.23
N GLY A 104 -8.92 9.03 9.11
CA GLY A 104 -8.25 9.78 8.06
C GLY A 104 -7.44 8.94 7.10
N THR A 105 -7.49 7.61 7.23
CA THR A 105 -6.83 6.71 6.28
C THR A 105 -7.48 6.80 4.92
N ARG A 106 -6.67 6.86 3.89
CA ARG A 106 -7.11 6.76 2.51
C ARG A 106 -6.32 5.65 1.84
N ILE A 107 -6.95 4.92 0.94
CA ILE A 107 -6.28 3.88 0.16
C ILE A 107 -6.32 4.25 -1.30
N GLU A 108 -5.15 4.42 -1.87
CA GLU A 108 -5.01 4.70 -3.29
C GLU A 108 -4.91 3.38 -4.03
N VAL A 109 -5.86 3.10 -4.92
CA VAL A 109 -5.91 1.85 -5.68
C VAL A 109 -5.40 2.13 -7.09
N ARG A 110 -4.27 1.51 -7.46
CA ARG A 110 -3.62 1.76 -8.76
C ARG A 110 -3.42 0.46 -9.52
N PRO A 111 -3.91 0.39 -10.78
CA PRO A 111 -3.53 -0.74 -11.65
C PRO A 111 -2.03 -0.71 -11.89
N ILE A 112 -1.40 -1.88 -11.85
CA ILE A 112 0.03 -1.97 -12.16
C ILE A 112 0.18 -2.15 -13.67
N LYS A 113 1.03 -1.33 -14.26
CA LYS A 113 1.32 -1.40 -15.69
C LYS A 113 2.28 -2.56 -15.95
N MET A 114 1.84 -3.51 -16.75
CA MET A 114 2.60 -4.73 -17.01
C MET A 114 3.46 -4.66 -18.25
N LYS A 115 3.10 -3.80 -19.21
CA LYS A 115 3.86 -3.65 -20.45
C LYS A 115 3.67 -2.26 -21.03
N GLU A 116 4.57 -1.88 -21.93
CA GLU A 116 4.47 -0.65 -22.71
C GLU A 116 3.71 -0.91 -24.00
N ASP A 117 2.60 -0.21 -24.21
CA ASP A 117 1.78 -0.40 -25.41
C ASP A 117 2.52 0.02 -26.68
N ALA A 118 3.32 1.08 -26.59
CA ALA A 118 4.03 1.62 -27.76
C ALA A 118 5.14 0.68 -28.28
N THR A 119 5.83 -0.03 -27.40
CA THR A 119 7.00 -0.83 -27.76
C THR A 119 6.80 -2.34 -27.56
N GLY A 120 5.77 -2.73 -26.83
CA GLY A 120 5.56 -4.11 -26.44
C GLY A 120 6.49 -4.60 -25.34
N PHE A 121 7.31 -3.71 -24.76
CA PHE A 121 8.21 -4.09 -23.68
C PHE A 121 7.39 -4.60 -22.48
N VAL A 122 7.74 -5.77 -21.98
CA VAL A 122 7.08 -6.39 -20.82
C VAL A 122 7.93 -6.13 -19.59
N TYR A 123 7.33 -5.49 -18.59
CA TYR A 123 8.03 -5.24 -17.33
C TYR A 123 8.22 -6.55 -16.57
N PRO A 124 9.36 -6.72 -15.91
CA PRO A 124 9.61 -7.95 -15.17
C PRO A 124 8.64 -8.11 -14.01
N THR A 125 8.16 -9.33 -13.83
CA THR A 125 7.33 -9.70 -12.69
C THR A 125 8.06 -10.79 -11.91
N ARG A 126 7.79 -10.83 -10.61
CA ARG A 126 8.35 -11.89 -9.79
C ARG A 126 7.61 -13.18 -10.09
N THR A 127 8.31 -14.14 -10.67
CA THR A 127 7.81 -15.51 -10.81
C THR A 127 8.15 -16.27 -9.53
N VAL A 128 7.16 -16.90 -8.96
CA VAL A 128 7.33 -17.72 -7.77
C VAL A 128 7.31 -19.19 -8.18
#